data_46492ccd44b120213ed6e8dc383c4717
#
_entry.id   46492ccd44b120213ed6e8dc383c4717
#
_cell.length_a   1.000
_cell.length_b   1.000
_cell.length_c   1.000
_cell.angle_alpha   90.00
_cell.angle_beta   90.00
_cell.angle_gamma   90.00
#
_symmetry.space_group_name_H-M   'P 1'
#
loop_
_entity.id
_entity.type
_entity.pdbx_description
1 polymer ?
#
loop_
_entity_poly.entity_id
_entity_poly.type
_entity_poly.pdbx_seq_one_letter_code
_entity_poly.pdbx_strand_id
1 'polypeptide(L)'
;ARKNQIEIIDATCPVVLRLQKRIKQEYDNSPDNKQIVIYGKNGHAEVLGLVGQTNGKAIVIEGLSEVDRLDFSKDIHLYSQTTKSVDEFRQIVAYIQEHISPEATFEYHDTICRQVANRMPNIRSFAANHDLIFFVCGRKSSNGKILYHECKKVNPNTHLIDQPEEIDKALLQDVQSIGICGATSTPKWLMEECKKVILSSPCNMNI
;
A
#
# COMPACT_ATOMS: atom_id res chain seq x y z
N ALA A 1 5.02 25.28 -12.60
CA ALA A 1 6.34 24.88 -13.08
C ALA A 1 6.62 25.45 -14.46
N ARG A 2 5.79 25.19 -15.50
CA ARG A 2 6.05 25.70 -16.88
C ARG A 2 6.16 27.23 -16.96
N LYS A 3 5.35 27.98 -16.18
CA LYS A 3 5.44 29.46 -16.13
C LYS A 3 6.73 29.99 -15.52
N ASN A 4 7.38 29.22 -14.65
CA ASN A 4 8.55 29.65 -13.88
C ASN A 4 9.84 28.93 -14.31
N GLN A 5 9.81 28.16 -15.40
CA GLN A 5 10.95 27.38 -15.92
C GLN A 5 11.62 26.45 -14.87
N ILE A 6 10.82 25.97 -13.91
CA ILE A 6 11.29 25.05 -12.86
C ILE A 6 11.22 23.64 -13.41
N GLU A 7 12.33 22.93 -13.35
CA GLU A 7 12.40 21.50 -13.63
C GLU A 7 11.61 20.72 -12.54
N ILE A 8 10.74 19.81 -12.98
CA ILE A 8 9.98 18.94 -12.08
C ILE A 8 10.48 17.51 -12.28
N ILE A 9 10.96 16.92 -11.20
CA ILE A 9 11.21 15.48 -11.11
C ILE A 9 9.96 14.84 -10.50
N ASP A 10 9.17 14.15 -11.34
CA ASP A 10 7.96 13.47 -10.88
C ASP A 10 8.32 12.09 -10.30
N ALA A 11 8.24 11.97 -8.97
CA ALA A 11 8.49 10.74 -8.23
C ALA A 11 7.19 9.97 -7.91
N THR A 12 6.09 10.27 -8.57
CA THR A 12 4.82 9.57 -8.38
C THR A 12 4.96 8.10 -8.75
N CYS A 13 4.44 7.21 -7.90
CA CYS A 13 4.46 5.77 -8.13
C CYS A 13 3.86 5.43 -9.52
N PRO A 14 4.54 4.63 -10.36
CA PRO A 14 4.04 4.28 -11.69
C PRO A 14 2.66 3.59 -11.69
N VAL A 15 2.28 2.92 -10.59
CA VAL A 15 0.94 2.33 -10.43
C VAL A 15 -0.11 3.43 -10.36
N VAL A 16 0.13 4.48 -9.56
CA VAL A 16 -0.77 5.63 -9.45
C VAL A 16 -0.88 6.40 -10.77
N LEU A 17 0.26 6.63 -11.45
CA LEU A 17 0.24 7.30 -12.76
C LEU A 17 -0.59 6.53 -13.81
N ARG A 18 -0.47 5.20 -13.85
CA ARG A 18 -1.28 4.36 -14.76
C ARG A 18 -2.76 4.45 -14.42
N LEU A 19 -3.11 4.46 -13.13
CA LEU A 19 -4.49 4.61 -12.67
C LEU A 19 -5.07 5.97 -13.06
N GLN A 20 -4.35 7.05 -12.84
CA GLN A 20 -4.74 8.40 -13.27
C GLN A 20 -5.01 8.46 -14.78
N LYS A 21 -4.09 7.91 -15.59
CA LYS A 21 -4.23 7.86 -17.04
C LYS A 21 -5.47 7.08 -17.47
N ARG A 22 -5.75 5.94 -16.83
CA ARG A 22 -6.91 5.11 -17.13
C ARG A 22 -8.22 5.85 -16.82
N ILE A 23 -8.34 6.44 -15.65
CA ILE A 23 -9.53 7.22 -15.26
C ILE A 23 -9.72 8.41 -16.21
N LYS A 24 -8.64 9.10 -16.59
CA LYS A 24 -8.71 10.20 -17.56
C LYS A 24 -9.25 9.73 -18.91
N GLN A 25 -8.73 8.64 -19.45
CA GLN A 25 -9.19 8.06 -20.72
C GLN A 25 -10.66 7.66 -20.65
N GLU A 26 -11.09 7.05 -19.55
CA GLU A 26 -12.47 6.64 -19.33
C GLU A 26 -13.42 7.85 -19.29
N TYR A 27 -13.02 8.89 -18.58
CA TYR A 27 -13.77 10.13 -18.49
C TYR A 27 -13.89 10.85 -19.85
N ASP A 28 -12.80 10.94 -20.62
CA ASP A 28 -12.77 11.61 -21.90
C ASP A 28 -13.63 10.88 -22.96
N ASN A 29 -13.77 9.56 -22.85
CA ASN A 29 -14.55 8.75 -23.79
C ASN A 29 -16.07 8.83 -23.57
N SER A 30 -16.54 9.15 -22.38
CA SER A 30 -17.98 9.20 -22.07
C SER A 30 -18.27 10.09 -20.86
N PRO A 31 -18.12 11.42 -20.97
CA PRO A 31 -18.12 12.30 -19.81
C PRO A 31 -19.48 12.45 -19.09
N ASP A 32 -20.58 12.25 -19.79
CA ASP A 32 -21.92 12.62 -19.27
C ASP A 32 -22.86 11.43 -18.99
N ASN A 33 -22.52 10.22 -19.42
CA ASN A 33 -23.42 9.06 -19.32
C ASN A 33 -23.03 8.02 -18.28
N LYS A 34 -21.93 8.23 -17.52
CA LYS A 34 -21.49 7.26 -16.53
C LYS A 34 -20.99 7.93 -15.25
N GLN A 35 -21.15 7.20 -14.16
CA GLN A 35 -20.56 7.56 -12.87
C GLN A 35 -19.18 6.92 -12.72
N ILE A 36 -18.14 7.74 -12.65
CA ILE A 36 -16.83 7.28 -12.23
C ILE A 36 -16.79 7.34 -10.71
N VAL A 37 -16.65 6.18 -10.09
CA VAL A 37 -16.65 6.01 -8.63
C VAL A 37 -15.25 5.63 -8.17
N ILE A 38 -14.78 6.28 -7.11
CA ILE A 38 -13.47 6.03 -6.50
C ILE A 38 -13.68 5.59 -5.05
N TYR A 39 -13.42 4.31 -4.77
CA TYR A 39 -13.33 3.82 -3.42
C TYR A 39 -12.00 4.28 -2.80
N GLY A 40 -12.05 5.28 -1.93
CA GLY A 40 -10.85 5.93 -1.40
C GLY A 40 -11.16 6.85 -0.23
N LYS A 41 -10.13 7.37 0.43
CA LYS A 41 -10.26 8.30 1.54
C LYS A 41 -10.36 9.73 1.01
N ASN A 42 -11.42 10.44 1.34
CA ASN A 42 -11.59 11.85 0.99
C ASN A 42 -10.40 12.69 1.50
N GLY A 43 -9.95 13.63 0.67
CA GLY A 43 -8.81 14.49 0.99
C GLY A 43 -7.44 13.84 0.91
N HIS A 44 -7.35 12.53 0.68
CA HIS A 44 -6.06 11.88 0.45
C HIS A 44 -5.46 12.33 -0.88
N ALA A 45 -4.14 12.63 -0.92
CA ALA A 45 -3.46 13.19 -2.10
C ALA A 45 -3.67 12.34 -3.37
N GLU A 46 -3.60 11.00 -3.25
CA GLU A 46 -3.88 10.10 -4.37
C GLU A 46 -5.31 10.28 -4.89
N VAL A 47 -6.32 10.29 -3.99
CA VAL A 47 -7.74 10.42 -4.37
C VAL A 47 -8.02 11.77 -5.00
N LEU A 48 -7.46 12.86 -4.47
CA LEU A 48 -7.54 14.18 -5.09
C LEU A 48 -6.98 14.18 -6.52
N GLY A 49 -5.85 13.49 -6.73
CA GLY A 49 -5.25 13.31 -8.05
C GLY A 49 -6.14 12.51 -9.01
N LEU A 50 -6.86 11.48 -8.51
CA LEU A 50 -7.79 10.68 -9.31
C LEU A 50 -9.05 11.49 -9.66
N VAL A 51 -9.65 12.18 -8.69
CA VAL A 51 -10.83 13.06 -8.90
C VAL A 51 -10.49 14.18 -9.90
N GLY A 52 -9.26 14.72 -9.84
CA GLY A 52 -8.78 15.71 -10.79
C GLY A 52 -8.80 15.23 -12.25
N GLN A 53 -8.68 13.92 -12.52
CA GLN A 53 -8.73 13.35 -13.86
C GLN A 53 -10.15 13.44 -14.49
N THR A 54 -11.17 13.66 -13.68
CA THR A 54 -12.58 13.74 -14.09
C THR A 54 -13.14 15.16 -13.97
N ASN A 55 -12.28 16.18 -13.94
CA ASN A 55 -12.68 17.57 -13.68
C ASN A 55 -13.54 17.73 -12.40
N GLY A 56 -13.29 16.91 -11.39
CA GLY A 56 -14.02 16.93 -10.13
C GLY A 56 -15.37 16.20 -10.12
N LYS A 57 -15.74 15.50 -11.22
CA LYS A 57 -17.05 14.83 -11.34
C LYS A 57 -17.08 13.41 -10.74
N ALA A 58 -15.93 12.81 -10.43
CA ALA A 58 -15.89 11.49 -9.82
C ALA A 58 -16.52 11.50 -8.41
N ILE A 59 -17.28 10.44 -8.12
CA ILE A 59 -17.91 10.23 -6.81
C ILE A 59 -16.92 9.45 -5.93
N VAL A 60 -16.56 10.00 -4.79
CA VAL A 60 -15.71 9.30 -3.81
C VAL A 60 -16.60 8.64 -2.76
N ILE A 61 -16.35 7.34 -2.52
CA ILE A 61 -16.94 6.58 -1.42
C ILE A 61 -15.81 6.06 -0.53
N GLU A 62 -15.95 6.21 0.79
CA GLU A 62 -14.92 5.78 1.75
C GLU A 62 -15.08 4.33 2.19
N GLY A 63 -16.27 3.77 2.03
CA GLY A 63 -16.61 2.39 2.40
C GLY A 63 -17.98 1.97 1.92
N LEU A 64 -18.38 0.74 2.28
CA LEU A 64 -19.65 0.14 1.90
C LEU A 64 -20.87 0.99 2.33
N SER A 65 -20.81 1.65 3.47
CA SER A 65 -21.90 2.49 4.00
C SER A 65 -22.24 3.72 3.14
N GLU A 66 -21.39 4.07 2.19
CA GLU A 66 -21.62 5.22 1.30
C GLU A 66 -22.06 4.83 -0.11
N VAL A 67 -22.21 3.54 -0.39
CA VAL A 67 -22.54 3.04 -1.73
C VAL A 67 -23.96 3.46 -2.17
N ASP A 68 -24.89 3.63 -1.22
CA ASP A 68 -26.26 4.09 -1.50
C ASP A 68 -26.35 5.51 -2.05
N ARG A 69 -25.24 6.25 -2.07
CA ARG A 69 -25.16 7.56 -2.72
C ARG A 69 -25.08 7.49 -4.24
N LEU A 70 -24.84 6.31 -4.78
CA LEU A 70 -24.72 6.08 -6.22
C LEU A 70 -26.11 5.99 -6.86
N ASP A 71 -26.19 6.41 -8.11
CA ASP A 71 -27.39 6.27 -8.93
C ASP A 71 -27.30 4.94 -9.72
N PHE A 72 -27.96 3.90 -9.22
CA PHE A 72 -27.92 2.57 -9.82
C PHE A 72 -28.67 2.46 -11.15
N SER A 73 -29.34 3.51 -11.60
CA SER A 73 -29.95 3.57 -12.95
C SER A 73 -28.97 3.99 -14.04
N LYS A 74 -27.74 4.38 -13.66
CA LYS A 74 -26.69 4.81 -14.58
C LYS A 74 -25.52 3.85 -14.61
N ASP A 75 -24.78 3.88 -15.70
CA ASP A 75 -23.52 3.14 -15.81
C ASP A 75 -22.54 3.52 -14.70
N ILE A 76 -21.91 2.54 -14.07
CA ILE A 76 -20.96 2.72 -12.97
C ILE A 76 -19.62 2.13 -13.35
N HIS A 77 -18.56 2.93 -13.25
CA HIS A 77 -17.17 2.49 -13.36
C HIS A 77 -16.44 2.71 -12.03
N LEU A 78 -16.19 1.60 -11.32
CA LEU A 78 -15.58 1.62 -9.99
C LEU A 78 -14.07 1.42 -10.05
N TYR A 79 -13.35 2.31 -9.40
CA TYR A 79 -11.91 2.24 -9.17
C TYR A 79 -11.63 2.29 -7.66
N SER A 80 -10.44 1.87 -7.25
CA SER A 80 -10.02 2.02 -5.85
C SER A 80 -8.71 2.79 -5.72
N GLN A 81 -8.57 3.51 -4.62
CA GLN A 81 -7.29 3.98 -4.14
C GLN A 81 -6.36 2.78 -3.90
N THR A 82 -5.09 2.91 -4.28
CA THR A 82 -4.13 1.79 -4.29
C THR A 82 -3.86 1.15 -2.91
N THR A 83 -4.24 1.82 -1.83
CA THR A 83 -3.96 1.41 -0.44
C THR A 83 -5.20 0.96 0.36
N LYS A 84 -6.34 0.82 -0.29
CA LYS A 84 -7.59 0.38 0.36
C LYS A 84 -7.65 -1.13 0.59
N SER A 85 -8.67 -1.57 1.32
CA SER A 85 -8.93 -2.98 1.63
C SER A 85 -9.46 -3.74 0.41
N VAL A 86 -8.86 -4.88 0.11
CA VAL A 86 -9.33 -5.79 -0.96
C VAL A 86 -10.70 -6.41 -0.59
N ASP A 87 -10.88 -6.77 0.66
CA ASP A 87 -12.11 -7.44 1.10
C ASP A 87 -13.30 -6.49 1.10
N GLU A 88 -13.11 -5.24 1.56
CA GLU A 88 -14.16 -4.23 1.49
C GLU A 88 -14.47 -3.82 0.02
N PHE A 89 -13.45 -3.76 -0.84
CA PHE A 89 -13.65 -3.55 -2.28
C PHE A 89 -14.54 -4.64 -2.89
N ARG A 90 -14.34 -5.91 -2.54
CA ARG A 90 -15.17 -7.02 -3.00
C ARG A 90 -16.61 -6.91 -2.50
N GLN A 91 -16.81 -6.47 -1.24
CA GLN A 91 -18.15 -6.24 -0.69
C GLN A 91 -18.87 -5.11 -1.44
N ILE A 92 -18.17 -4.01 -1.75
CA ILE A 92 -18.71 -2.91 -2.56
C ILE A 92 -19.09 -3.40 -3.96
N VAL A 93 -18.22 -4.19 -4.61
CA VAL A 93 -18.51 -4.78 -5.94
C VAL A 93 -19.77 -5.65 -5.89
N ALA A 94 -19.86 -6.55 -4.91
CA ALA A 94 -21.03 -7.43 -4.76
C ALA A 94 -22.32 -6.62 -4.54
N TYR A 95 -22.26 -5.60 -3.69
CA TYR A 95 -23.41 -4.74 -3.42
C TYR A 95 -23.90 -4.00 -4.67
N ILE A 96 -22.97 -3.40 -5.45
CA ILE A 96 -23.35 -2.70 -6.68
C ILE A 96 -23.93 -3.70 -7.71
N GLN A 97 -23.34 -4.88 -7.84
CA GLN A 97 -23.86 -5.94 -8.76
C GLN A 97 -25.28 -6.37 -8.42
N GLU A 98 -25.64 -6.39 -7.15
CA GLU A 98 -26.99 -6.77 -6.69
C GLU A 98 -28.03 -5.67 -6.93
N HIS A 99 -27.62 -4.39 -6.93
CA HIS A 99 -28.52 -3.24 -6.96
C HIS A 99 -28.55 -2.49 -8.31
N ILE A 100 -27.59 -2.74 -9.21
CA ILE A 100 -27.54 -2.07 -10.51
C ILE A 100 -28.78 -2.40 -11.36
N SER A 101 -29.32 -1.41 -12.01
CA SER A 101 -30.45 -1.59 -12.94
C SER A 101 -30.08 -2.53 -14.10
N PRO A 102 -31.00 -3.40 -14.56
CA PRO A 102 -30.74 -4.23 -15.72
C PRO A 102 -30.38 -3.47 -17.01
N GLU A 103 -30.74 -2.20 -17.09
CA GLU A 103 -30.46 -1.31 -18.22
C GLU A 103 -29.13 -0.57 -18.12
N ALA A 104 -28.48 -0.61 -16.95
CA ALA A 104 -27.20 0.04 -16.69
C ALA A 104 -26.05 -0.98 -16.66
N THR A 105 -24.87 -0.53 -17.00
CA THR A 105 -23.67 -1.36 -16.99
C THR A 105 -22.84 -1.09 -15.72
N PHE A 106 -22.22 -2.15 -15.19
CA PHE A 106 -21.28 -2.03 -14.08
C PHE A 106 -19.92 -2.62 -14.46
N GLU A 107 -18.92 -1.78 -14.47
CA GLU A 107 -17.52 -2.18 -14.62
C GLU A 107 -16.73 -1.83 -13.36
N TYR A 108 -15.86 -2.72 -12.94
CA TYR A 108 -14.98 -2.45 -11.81
C TYR A 108 -13.53 -2.83 -12.13
N HIS A 109 -12.64 -2.08 -11.55
CA HIS A 109 -11.21 -2.23 -11.74
C HIS A 109 -10.52 -2.33 -10.38
N ASP A 110 -10.06 -3.53 -10.04
CA ASP A 110 -9.26 -3.74 -8.84
C ASP A 110 -7.88 -3.09 -9.04
N THR A 111 -7.80 -1.84 -8.61
CA THR A 111 -6.59 -1.01 -8.70
C THR A 111 -5.80 -0.97 -7.39
N ILE A 112 -6.15 -1.81 -6.41
CA ILE A 112 -5.41 -1.94 -5.15
C ILE A 112 -4.02 -2.50 -5.42
N CYS A 113 -3.00 -1.84 -4.90
CA CYS A 113 -1.62 -2.27 -5.06
C CYS A 113 -1.36 -3.55 -4.25
N ARG A 114 -1.07 -4.65 -4.94
CA ARG A 114 -0.77 -5.94 -4.27
C ARG A 114 0.47 -5.88 -3.39
N GLN A 115 1.43 -5.04 -3.73
CA GLN A 115 2.60 -4.77 -2.87
C GLN A 115 2.18 -4.21 -1.50
N VAL A 116 1.12 -3.39 -1.46
CA VAL A 116 0.59 -2.83 -0.22
C VAL A 116 -0.34 -3.83 0.46
N ALA A 117 -1.28 -4.42 -0.27
CA ALA A 117 -2.27 -5.35 0.26
C ALA A 117 -1.62 -6.59 0.90
N ASN A 118 -0.58 -7.13 0.24
CA ASN A 118 0.11 -8.34 0.71
C ASN A 118 1.19 -8.06 1.76
N ARG A 119 1.43 -6.81 2.11
CA ARG A 119 2.52 -6.46 3.04
C ARG A 119 2.36 -7.11 4.41
N MET A 120 1.17 -7.05 4.98
CA MET A 120 0.91 -7.63 6.31
C MET A 120 1.04 -9.17 6.30
N PRO A 121 0.41 -9.91 5.37
CA PRO A 121 0.62 -11.34 5.24
C PRO A 121 2.09 -11.71 5.01
N ASN A 122 2.78 -10.99 4.12
CA ASN A 122 4.18 -11.27 3.79
C ASN A 122 5.10 -11.06 4.99
N ILE A 123 4.90 -9.97 5.76
CA ILE A 123 5.75 -9.69 6.92
C ILE A 123 5.51 -10.71 8.04
N ARG A 124 4.27 -11.18 8.23
CA ARG A 124 3.95 -12.26 9.17
C ARG A 124 4.60 -13.58 8.76
N SER A 125 4.47 -13.96 7.48
CA SER A 125 5.13 -15.17 6.96
C SER A 125 6.64 -15.08 7.08
N PHE A 126 7.23 -13.93 6.75
CA PHE A 126 8.66 -13.69 6.95
C PHE A 126 9.06 -13.86 8.41
N ALA A 127 8.30 -13.26 9.34
CA ALA A 127 8.56 -13.34 10.77
C ALA A 127 8.51 -14.76 11.32
N ALA A 128 7.58 -15.58 10.81
CA ALA A 128 7.43 -16.98 11.24
C ALA A 128 8.59 -17.89 10.81
N ASN A 129 9.34 -17.50 9.79
CA ASN A 129 10.38 -18.34 9.20
C ASN A 129 11.81 -18.02 9.69
N HIS A 130 11.96 -17.17 10.72
CA HIS A 130 13.27 -16.78 11.24
C HIS A 130 13.28 -16.87 12.77
N ASP A 131 14.44 -17.22 13.34
CA ASP A 131 14.63 -17.31 14.80
C ASP A 131 14.78 -15.93 15.44
N LEU A 132 15.41 -15.01 14.73
CA LEU A 132 15.67 -13.64 15.16
C LEU A 132 15.34 -12.68 14.03
N ILE A 133 14.72 -11.55 14.33
CA ILE A 133 14.42 -10.51 13.34
C ILE A 133 14.93 -9.15 13.80
N PHE A 134 15.70 -8.50 12.94
CA PHE A 134 15.96 -7.07 13.02
C PHE A 134 15.03 -6.30 12.09
N PHE A 135 14.11 -5.56 12.68
CA PHE A 135 13.20 -4.69 11.93
C PHE A 135 13.79 -3.28 11.86
N VAL A 136 14.25 -2.90 10.67
CA VAL A 136 14.95 -1.63 10.44
C VAL A 136 13.96 -0.55 10.06
N CYS A 137 13.77 0.46 10.91
CA CYS A 137 12.99 1.64 10.54
C CYS A 137 13.27 2.83 11.46
N GLY A 138 13.12 4.04 10.90
CA GLY A 138 13.24 5.28 11.67
C GLY A 138 12.21 5.36 12.80
N ARG A 139 12.62 5.79 13.98
CA ARG A 139 11.82 5.83 15.23
C ARG A 139 10.51 6.65 15.10
N LYS A 140 10.45 7.58 14.13
CA LYS A 140 9.27 8.42 13.86
C LYS A 140 8.32 7.82 12.81
N SER A 141 8.66 6.69 12.19
CA SER A 141 7.86 6.06 11.15
C SER A 141 6.62 5.38 11.72
N SER A 142 5.44 5.98 11.57
CA SER A 142 4.17 5.39 12.02
C SER A 142 3.87 4.06 11.32
N ASN A 143 4.08 4.00 10.00
CA ASN A 143 3.89 2.77 9.23
C ASN A 143 4.92 1.68 9.61
N GLY A 144 6.17 2.08 9.88
CA GLY A 144 7.19 1.16 10.35
C GLY A 144 6.82 0.53 11.70
N LYS A 145 6.31 1.31 12.63
CA LYS A 145 5.85 0.80 13.94
C LYS A 145 4.71 -0.23 13.81
N ILE A 146 3.75 0.00 12.92
CA ILE A 146 2.66 -0.94 12.67
C ILE A 146 3.23 -2.28 12.17
N LEU A 147 4.10 -2.25 11.17
CA LEU A 147 4.72 -3.45 10.61
C LEU A 147 5.62 -4.17 11.63
N TYR A 148 6.39 -3.43 12.41
CA TYR A 148 7.18 -3.97 13.51
C TYR A 148 6.31 -4.73 14.54
N HIS A 149 5.19 -4.14 14.95
CA HIS A 149 4.29 -4.80 15.89
C HIS A 149 3.67 -6.06 15.30
N GLU A 150 3.38 -6.09 13.99
CA GLU A 150 2.90 -7.31 13.33
C GLU A 150 3.98 -8.40 13.25
N CYS A 151 5.25 -8.04 13.00
CA CYS A 151 6.37 -8.97 13.12
C CYS A 151 6.45 -9.54 14.55
N LYS A 152 6.44 -8.66 15.54
CA LYS A 152 6.63 -9.02 16.96
C LYS A 152 5.51 -9.88 17.52
N LYS A 153 4.28 -9.76 17.01
CA LYS A 153 3.16 -10.64 17.35
C LYS A 153 3.41 -12.09 16.92
N VAL A 154 4.05 -12.29 15.78
CA VAL A 154 4.34 -13.60 15.20
C VAL A 154 5.65 -14.16 15.75
N ASN A 155 6.68 -13.32 15.81
CA ASN A 155 7.99 -13.67 16.33
C ASN A 155 8.37 -12.72 17.47
N PRO A 156 8.23 -13.13 18.73
CA PRO A 156 8.62 -12.30 19.88
C PRO A 156 10.09 -11.88 19.88
N ASN A 157 10.98 -12.63 19.20
CA ASN A 157 12.39 -12.32 19.04
C ASN A 157 12.64 -11.32 17.89
N THR A 158 11.78 -10.29 17.79
CA THR A 158 11.88 -9.20 16.83
C THR A 158 12.35 -7.93 17.53
N HIS A 159 13.43 -7.34 17.05
CA HIS A 159 14.05 -6.15 17.60
C HIS A 159 13.98 -4.99 16.61
N LEU A 160 13.47 -3.85 17.08
CA LEU A 160 13.42 -2.61 16.30
C LEU A 160 14.76 -1.91 16.39
N ILE A 161 15.38 -1.63 15.25
CA ILE A 161 16.62 -0.85 15.15
C ILE A 161 16.47 0.29 14.15
N ASP A 162 17.18 1.38 14.39
CA ASP A 162 17.23 2.55 13.51
C ASP A 162 18.59 2.66 12.80
N GLN A 163 19.64 2.14 13.44
CA GLN A 163 21.03 2.17 12.99
C GLN A 163 21.68 0.79 13.15
N PRO A 164 22.69 0.44 12.32
CA PRO A 164 23.40 -0.83 12.44
C PRO A 164 24.11 -1.04 13.79
N GLU A 165 24.52 0.05 14.44
CA GLU A 165 25.20 0.06 15.75
C GLU A 165 24.27 -0.39 16.89
N GLU A 166 22.96 -0.36 16.69
CA GLU A 166 21.96 -0.85 17.65
C GLU A 166 21.83 -2.38 17.67
N ILE A 167 22.53 -3.09 16.77
CA ILE A 167 22.51 -4.54 16.75
C ILE A 167 23.26 -5.07 17.97
N ASP A 168 22.50 -5.64 18.90
CA ASP A 168 23.08 -6.34 20.05
C ASP A 168 23.62 -7.69 19.58
N LYS A 169 24.96 -7.82 19.61
CA LYS A 169 25.68 -9.02 19.18
C LYS A 169 25.39 -10.23 20.08
N ALA A 170 24.96 -10.01 21.32
CA ALA A 170 24.58 -11.09 22.21
C ALA A 170 23.34 -11.86 21.69
N LEU A 171 22.44 -11.18 20.97
CA LEU A 171 21.26 -11.80 20.35
C LEU A 171 21.60 -12.73 19.17
N LEU A 172 22.80 -12.62 18.62
CA LEU A 172 23.24 -13.44 17.47
C LEU A 172 23.70 -14.85 17.87
N GLN A 173 23.79 -15.11 19.18
CA GLN A 173 24.20 -16.42 19.69
C GLN A 173 23.02 -17.40 19.66
N ASP A 174 23.32 -18.65 19.32
CA ASP A 174 22.35 -19.78 19.34
C ASP A 174 21.14 -19.61 18.41
N VAL A 175 21.21 -18.71 17.39
CA VAL A 175 20.19 -18.57 16.35
C VAL A 175 20.66 -19.18 15.04
N GLN A 176 19.78 -19.89 14.34
CA GLN A 176 20.11 -20.53 13.05
C GLN A 176 19.73 -19.64 11.87
N SER A 177 18.71 -18.78 12.03
CA SER A 177 18.24 -17.91 10.98
C SER A 177 17.95 -16.51 11.49
N ILE A 178 18.48 -15.50 10.75
CA ILE A 178 18.30 -14.09 11.07
C ILE A 178 17.62 -13.40 9.90
N GLY A 179 16.44 -12.81 10.16
CA GLY A 179 15.71 -12.01 9.21
C GLY A 179 16.01 -10.51 9.35
N ILE A 180 16.27 -9.82 8.24
CA ILE A 180 16.35 -8.36 8.21
C ILE A 180 15.22 -7.84 7.34
N CYS A 181 14.36 -7.02 7.87
CA CYS A 181 13.27 -6.40 7.14
C CYS A 181 13.06 -4.96 7.60
N GLY A 182 12.20 -4.23 6.91
CA GLY A 182 11.96 -2.83 7.25
C GLY A 182 10.70 -2.24 6.62
N ALA A 183 10.43 -0.98 6.93
CA ALA A 183 9.35 -0.23 6.32
C ALA A 183 9.68 0.14 4.86
N THR A 184 8.66 0.55 4.08
CA THR A 184 8.85 1.00 2.68
C THR A 184 9.81 2.18 2.57
N SER A 185 9.86 3.02 3.61
CA SER A 185 10.75 4.18 3.68
C SER A 185 12.18 3.83 4.14
N THR A 186 12.42 2.58 4.55
CA THR A 186 13.76 2.14 4.95
C THR A 186 14.65 1.98 3.72
N PRO A 187 15.76 2.71 3.63
CA PRO A 187 16.67 2.58 2.50
C PRO A 187 17.29 1.18 2.43
N LYS A 188 17.41 0.63 1.22
CA LYS A 188 18.01 -0.67 1.02
C LYS A 188 19.46 -0.74 1.53
N TRP A 189 20.23 0.33 1.33
CA TRP A 189 21.62 0.41 1.80
C TRP A 189 21.74 0.24 3.31
N LEU A 190 20.79 0.76 4.09
CA LEU A 190 20.80 0.63 5.54
C LEU A 190 20.60 -0.83 6.00
N MET A 191 19.69 -1.56 5.32
CA MET A 191 19.51 -3.00 5.57
C MET A 191 20.76 -3.81 5.18
N GLU A 192 21.44 -3.42 4.10
CA GLU A 192 22.71 -4.06 3.68
C GLU A 192 23.83 -3.78 4.68
N GLU A 193 23.90 -2.61 5.31
CA GLU A 193 24.85 -2.32 6.38
C GLU A 193 24.56 -3.14 7.63
N CYS A 194 23.30 -3.25 8.06
CA CYS A 194 22.92 -4.15 9.14
C CYS A 194 23.36 -5.60 8.86
N LYS A 195 23.16 -6.07 7.64
CA LYS A 195 23.64 -7.38 7.20
C LYS A 195 25.15 -7.54 7.35
N LYS A 196 25.94 -6.52 6.95
CA LYS A 196 27.40 -6.57 7.09
C LYS A 196 27.82 -6.68 8.55
N VAL A 197 27.19 -5.93 9.45
CA VAL A 197 27.48 -5.97 10.90
C VAL A 197 27.18 -7.36 11.45
N ILE A 198 26.08 -7.98 11.08
CA ILE A 198 25.71 -9.32 11.52
C ILE A 198 26.74 -10.35 11.02
N LEU A 199 27.09 -10.32 9.72
CA LEU A 199 28.05 -11.27 9.12
C LEU A 199 29.49 -11.09 9.64
N SER A 200 29.87 -9.88 10.06
CA SER A 200 31.21 -9.62 10.63
C SER A 200 31.31 -9.98 12.12
N SER A 201 30.19 -10.31 12.76
CA SER A 201 30.19 -10.71 14.16
C SER A 201 30.67 -12.17 14.28
N PRO A 202 31.54 -12.50 15.23
CA PRO A 202 31.97 -13.88 15.46
C PRO A 202 30.80 -14.67 16.06
N CYS A 203 29.94 -15.17 15.20
CA CYS A 203 28.89 -16.12 15.58
C CYS A 203 29.36 -17.53 15.25
N ASN A 204 29.18 -18.46 16.17
CA ASN A 204 29.25 -19.88 15.90
C ASN A 204 28.04 -20.28 15.00
N MET A 205 27.97 -19.74 13.78
CA MET A 205 27.12 -20.32 12.76
C MET A 205 27.79 -21.62 12.34
N ASN A 206 27.31 -22.76 12.86
CA ASN A 206 27.57 -24.04 12.25
C ASN A 206 27.00 -23.97 10.82
N ILE A 207 27.88 -23.88 9.85
CA ILE A 207 27.61 -23.91 8.42
C ILE A 207 27.09 -25.32 8.05
#